data_003f886b5b167d46b75e76bbfb585be0
#
_entry.id   003f886b5b167d46b75e76bbfb585be0
#
_cell.length_a   1.000
_cell.length_b   1.000
_cell.length_c   1.000
_cell.angle_alpha   90.00
_cell.angle_beta   90.00
_cell.angle_gamma   90.00
#
_symmetry.space_group_name_H-M   'P 1'
#
loop_
_entity.id
_entity.type
_entity.pdbx_description
1 polymer ?
#
loop_
_entity_poly.entity_id
_entity_poly.type
_entity_poly.pdbx_seq_one_letter_code
_entity_poly.pdbx_strand_id
1 'polypeptide(L)'
;MKFNLNLRRIFQKFCLILICLVALNFQSNFPNLQALPMDNYQGEMVIEELRLKVPSASKAAWLNAEKEIWDPWLSSQKGFLGRQLYWDKEKEEALILVNWESKKLWKSIPMSEVNVVQEKFEDNVKTALKLEENPFELIYEGELDKQG
;
A
#
# COMPACT_ATOMS: atom_id res chain seq x y z
N MET A 1 25.58 -57.14 9.75
CA MET A 1 26.49 -56.01 9.48
C MET A 1 26.29 -54.97 10.59
N LYS A 2 27.19 -54.95 11.59
CA LYS A 2 27.07 -54.05 12.76
C LYS A 2 27.65 -52.70 12.38
N PHE A 3 26.79 -51.72 12.11
CA PHE A 3 27.22 -50.34 11.89
C PHE A 3 27.68 -49.74 13.21
N ASN A 4 28.88 -49.20 13.20
CA ASN A 4 29.68 -48.73 14.31
C ASN A 4 29.00 -47.51 15.00
N LEU A 5 28.45 -47.73 16.19
CA LEU A 5 27.80 -46.70 17.02
C LEU A 5 28.72 -45.50 17.33
N ASN A 6 30.01 -45.65 17.25
CA ASN A 6 30.97 -44.60 17.53
C ASN A 6 31.04 -43.56 16.43
N LEU A 7 30.76 -43.92 15.18
CA LEU A 7 30.83 -42.99 14.06
C LEU A 7 29.64 -41.98 14.09
N ARG A 8 28.46 -42.45 14.56
CA ARG A 8 27.29 -41.56 14.74
C ARG A 8 27.50 -40.51 15.83
N ARG A 9 28.17 -40.86 16.92
CA ARG A 9 28.44 -39.91 18.02
C ARG A 9 29.47 -38.88 17.65
N ILE A 10 30.45 -39.20 16.81
CA ILE A 10 31.46 -38.26 16.30
C ILE A 10 30.80 -37.28 15.30
N PHE A 11 29.94 -37.79 14.41
CA PHE A 11 29.23 -36.94 13.44
C PHE A 11 28.27 -35.95 14.12
N GLN A 12 27.58 -36.39 15.19
CA GLN A 12 26.65 -35.57 15.94
C GLN A 12 27.35 -34.43 16.73
N LYS A 13 28.55 -34.71 17.25
CA LYS A 13 29.38 -33.70 17.92
C LYS A 13 29.99 -32.69 16.94
N PHE A 14 30.36 -33.10 15.73
CA PHE A 14 30.85 -32.21 14.68
C PHE A 14 29.76 -31.31 14.13
N CYS A 15 28.53 -31.81 13.97
CA CYS A 15 27.38 -30.98 13.56
C CYS A 15 27.04 -29.90 14.59
N LEU A 16 27.08 -30.25 15.90
CA LEU A 16 26.82 -29.30 16.98
C LEU A 16 27.86 -28.17 17.06
N ILE A 17 29.13 -28.48 16.83
CA ILE A 17 30.21 -27.49 16.84
C ILE A 17 30.13 -26.61 15.61
N LEU A 18 29.74 -27.11 14.45
CA LEU A 18 29.56 -26.33 13.23
C LEU A 18 28.38 -25.36 13.34
N ILE A 19 27.30 -25.79 13.99
CA ILE A 19 26.12 -24.92 14.23
C ILE A 19 26.46 -23.77 15.20
N CYS A 20 27.27 -24.07 16.24
CA CYS A 20 27.72 -23.02 17.17
C CYS A 20 28.67 -22.01 16.51
N LEU A 21 29.53 -22.44 15.58
CA LEU A 21 30.45 -21.54 14.87
C LEU A 21 29.72 -20.65 13.85
N VAL A 22 28.64 -21.13 13.24
CA VAL A 22 27.81 -20.34 12.35
C VAL A 22 26.99 -19.31 13.14
N ALA A 23 26.53 -19.66 14.34
CA ALA A 23 25.78 -18.73 15.21
C ALA A 23 26.66 -17.57 15.74
N LEU A 24 27.95 -17.79 15.92
CA LEU A 24 28.86 -16.76 16.42
C LEU A 24 29.31 -15.76 15.33
N ASN A 25 29.15 -16.09 14.05
CA ASN A 25 29.49 -15.19 12.94
C ASN A 25 28.31 -14.33 12.46
N PHE A 26 27.10 -14.49 13.05
CA PHE A 26 25.91 -13.72 12.67
C PHE A 26 25.72 -12.45 13.49
N GLN A 27 26.70 -12.08 14.33
CA GLN A 27 26.55 -11.02 15.33
C GLN A 27 27.20 -9.68 14.97
N SER A 28 27.52 -9.40 13.72
CA SER A 28 28.21 -8.13 13.45
C SER A 28 27.92 -7.42 12.14
N ASN A 29 26.77 -7.63 11.51
CA ASN A 29 26.37 -6.78 10.37
C ASN A 29 24.86 -6.47 10.35
N PHE A 30 24.27 -6.12 11.49
CA PHE A 30 23.17 -5.19 11.41
C PHE A 30 23.79 -3.82 11.19
N PRO A 31 23.58 -3.16 10.04
CA PRO A 31 23.88 -1.75 9.95
C PRO A 31 23.10 -1.13 11.12
N ASN A 32 23.83 -0.39 11.93
CA ASN A 32 23.27 0.44 12.99
C ASN A 32 22.06 1.13 12.36
N LEU A 33 20.85 0.71 12.71
CA LEU A 33 19.65 1.47 12.44
C LEU A 33 19.78 2.70 13.33
N GLN A 34 20.66 3.62 12.94
CA GLN A 34 20.52 5.00 13.36
C GLN A 34 19.12 5.35 12.91
N ALA A 35 18.23 5.52 13.87
CA ALA A 35 16.98 6.21 13.63
C ALA A 35 17.39 7.43 12.80
N LEU A 36 17.03 7.41 11.51
CA LEU A 36 17.19 8.60 10.68
C LEU A 36 16.62 9.72 11.54
N PRO A 37 17.32 10.84 11.73
CA PRO A 37 16.72 11.95 12.42
C PRO A 37 15.36 12.09 11.77
N MET A 38 14.31 12.06 12.58
CA MET A 38 13.01 12.57 12.14
C MET A 38 13.28 14.05 11.94
N ASP A 39 13.91 14.37 10.81
CA ASP A 39 13.96 15.73 10.33
C ASP A 39 12.51 16.17 10.38
N ASN A 40 12.30 17.23 11.13
CA ASN A 40 11.05 17.93 11.25
C ASN A 40 10.42 18.04 9.85
N TYR A 41 9.62 17.05 9.47
CA TYR A 41 8.75 17.10 8.32
C TYR A 41 7.67 18.11 8.66
N GLN A 42 8.07 19.39 8.62
CA GLN A 42 7.16 20.55 8.64
C GLN A 42 6.61 20.79 7.22
N GLY A 43 6.30 19.70 6.52
CA GLY A 43 5.30 19.75 5.49
C GLY A 43 3.97 19.44 6.18
N GLU A 44 3.08 20.37 6.20
CA GLU A 44 1.74 20.17 6.72
C GLU A 44 1.09 19.03 5.92
N MET A 45 0.94 17.85 6.58
CA MET A 45 0.33 16.68 5.99
C MET A 45 -1.09 17.01 5.60
N VAL A 46 -1.46 16.74 4.36
CA VAL A 46 -2.80 17.01 3.84
C VAL A 46 -3.50 15.69 3.51
N ILE A 47 -4.80 15.67 3.68
CA ILE A 47 -5.64 14.55 3.30
C ILE A 47 -6.53 14.98 2.15
N GLU A 48 -6.40 14.31 1.02
CA GLU A 48 -7.34 14.43 -0.09
C GLU A 48 -8.59 13.62 0.24
N GLU A 49 -9.77 14.25 0.16
CA GLU A 49 -11.06 13.63 0.36
C GLU A 49 -11.79 13.52 -0.97
N LEU A 50 -12.19 12.30 -1.34
CA LEU A 50 -13.04 12.04 -2.50
C LEU A 50 -14.30 11.30 -2.06
N ARG A 51 -15.45 11.71 -2.59
CA ARG A 51 -16.71 10.98 -2.42
C ARG A 51 -17.29 10.64 -3.78
N LEU A 52 -17.67 9.38 -3.93
CA LEU A 52 -18.26 8.87 -5.16
C LEU A 52 -19.61 8.22 -4.85
N LYS A 53 -20.53 8.31 -5.80
CA LYS A 53 -21.73 7.46 -5.79
C LYS A 53 -21.34 6.06 -6.22
N VAL A 54 -21.56 5.07 -5.33
CA VAL A 54 -21.21 3.68 -5.56
C VAL A 54 -22.39 2.80 -5.18
N PRO A 55 -23.24 2.44 -6.16
CA PRO A 55 -24.39 1.56 -5.91
C PRO A 55 -23.97 0.21 -5.31
N SER A 56 -24.78 -0.32 -4.40
CA SER A 56 -24.52 -1.60 -3.72
C SER A 56 -24.18 -2.74 -4.67
N ALA A 57 -24.90 -2.81 -5.80
CA ALA A 57 -24.67 -3.83 -6.83
C ALA A 57 -23.30 -3.74 -7.51
N SER A 58 -22.70 -2.56 -7.54
CA SER A 58 -21.42 -2.27 -8.21
C SER A 58 -20.24 -2.13 -7.25
N LYS A 59 -20.49 -2.20 -5.95
CA LYS A 59 -19.46 -2.02 -4.90
C LYS A 59 -18.26 -2.92 -5.08
N ALA A 60 -18.46 -4.20 -5.41
CA ALA A 60 -17.36 -5.15 -5.58
C ALA A 60 -16.46 -4.77 -6.78
N ALA A 61 -17.06 -4.35 -7.89
CA ALA A 61 -16.32 -3.90 -9.06
C ALA A 61 -15.53 -2.63 -8.77
N TRP A 62 -16.15 -1.65 -8.10
CA TRP A 62 -15.46 -0.45 -7.62
C TRP A 62 -14.24 -0.80 -6.77
N LEU A 63 -14.42 -1.60 -5.72
CA LEU A 63 -13.35 -1.92 -4.76
C LEU A 63 -12.19 -2.70 -5.43
N ASN A 64 -12.50 -3.57 -6.39
CA ASN A 64 -11.49 -4.29 -7.16
C ASN A 64 -10.69 -3.35 -8.07
N ALA A 65 -11.39 -2.48 -8.80
CA ALA A 65 -10.74 -1.50 -9.68
C ALA A 65 -9.85 -0.51 -8.88
N GLU A 66 -10.30 -0.07 -7.69
CA GLU A 66 -9.49 0.74 -6.77
C GLU A 66 -8.17 0.04 -6.43
N LYS A 67 -8.24 -1.24 -6.05
CA LYS A 67 -7.06 -2.01 -5.65
C LYS A 67 -6.14 -2.37 -6.81
N GLU A 68 -6.68 -2.63 -7.98
CA GLU A 68 -5.90 -3.08 -9.13
C GLU A 68 -5.25 -1.91 -9.89
N ILE A 69 -5.92 -0.76 -9.92
CA ILE A 69 -5.51 0.39 -10.74
C ILE A 69 -4.91 1.52 -9.88
N TRP A 70 -5.68 2.00 -8.89
CA TRP A 70 -5.25 3.15 -8.09
C TRP A 70 -4.17 2.83 -7.06
N ASP A 71 -4.27 1.69 -6.32
CA ASP A 71 -3.30 1.34 -5.28
C ASP A 71 -1.85 1.27 -5.78
N PRO A 72 -1.52 0.54 -6.86
CA PRO A 72 -0.15 0.45 -7.32
C PRO A 72 0.39 1.78 -7.85
N TRP A 73 -0.45 2.58 -8.52
CA TRP A 73 -0.04 3.88 -9.02
C TRP A 73 0.19 4.88 -7.89
N LEU A 74 -0.75 5.02 -6.95
CA LEU A 74 -0.61 5.90 -5.79
C LEU A 74 0.63 5.53 -4.96
N SER A 75 0.87 4.24 -4.76
CA SER A 75 2.05 3.76 -4.00
C SER A 75 3.38 4.14 -4.65
N SER A 76 3.39 4.45 -5.93
CA SER A 76 4.58 4.92 -6.66
C SER A 76 4.77 6.44 -6.59
N GLN A 77 3.77 7.19 -6.10
CA GLN A 77 3.83 8.64 -6.09
C GLN A 77 4.67 9.17 -4.92
N LYS A 78 5.49 10.18 -5.22
CA LYS A 78 6.28 10.84 -4.18
C LYS A 78 5.37 11.57 -3.19
N GLY A 79 5.56 11.31 -1.90
CA GLY A 79 4.78 11.92 -0.84
C GLY A 79 3.46 11.20 -0.51
N PHE A 80 3.16 10.09 -1.18
CA PHE A 80 2.05 9.24 -0.79
C PHE A 80 2.33 8.55 0.54
N LEU A 81 1.42 8.67 1.51
CA LEU A 81 1.54 8.08 2.85
C LEU A 81 0.57 6.93 3.09
N GLY A 82 -0.36 6.72 2.20
CA GLY A 82 -1.38 5.70 2.31
C GLY A 82 -2.78 6.23 2.07
N ARG A 83 -3.74 5.32 1.95
CA ARG A 83 -5.14 5.71 1.81
C ARG A 83 -6.08 4.79 2.57
N GLN A 84 -7.30 5.26 2.81
CA GLN A 84 -8.41 4.52 3.39
C GLN A 84 -9.62 4.58 2.46
N LEU A 85 -10.29 3.44 2.31
CA LEU A 85 -11.52 3.31 1.54
C LEU A 85 -12.65 2.93 2.49
N TYR A 86 -13.71 3.72 2.49
CA TYR A 86 -14.94 3.47 3.24
C TYR A 86 -16.12 3.41 2.29
N TRP A 87 -17.18 2.76 2.70
CA TRP A 87 -18.42 2.71 1.95
C TRP A 87 -19.62 2.80 2.88
N ASP A 88 -20.45 3.82 2.66
CA ASP A 88 -21.68 4.05 3.36
C ASP A 88 -22.82 3.28 2.68
N LYS A 89 -23.37 2.29 3.41
CA LYS A 89 -24.41 1.41 2.88
C LYS A 89 -25.73 2.14 2.66
N GLU A 90 -26.06 3.10 3.51
CA GLU A 90 -27.33 3.80 3.46
C GLU A 90 -27.36 4.83 2.32
N LYS A 91 -26.25 5.50 2.10
CA LYS A 91 -26.11 6.50 1.04
C LYS A 91 -25.68 5.90 -0.29
N GLU A 92 -25.16 4.67 -0.28
CA GLU A 92 -24.46 4.07 -1.43
C GLU A 92 -23.34 4.97 -1.93
N GLU A 93 -22.50 5.43 -1.01
CA GLU A 93 -21.39 6.35 -1.27
C GLU A 93 -20.08 5.77 -0.77
N ALA A 94 -19.04 5.92 -1.58
CA ALA A 94 -17.67 5.68 -1.15
C ALA A 94 -17.06 6.98 -0.62
N LEU A 95 -16.27 6.86 0.44
CA LEU A 95 -15.36 7.88 0.93
C LEU A 95 -13.95 7.35 0.79
N ILE A 96 -13.12 8.10 0.09
CA ILE A 96 -11.70 7.82 -0.12
C ILE A 96 -10.92 8.94 0.57
N LEU A 97 -10.01 8.57 1.46
CA LEU A 97 -9.08 9.49 2.11
C LEU A 97 -7.66 9.11 1.69
N VAL A 98 -6.98 10.01 0.99
CA VAL A 98 -5.58 9.82 0.57
C VAL A 98 -4.69 10.75 1.37
N ASN A 99 -3.72 10.17 2.09
CA ASN A 99 -2.80 10.93 2.92
C ASN A 99 -1.55 11.27 2.14
N TRP A 100 -1.20 12.55 2.12
CA TRP A 100 -0.04 13.09 1.44
C TRP A 100 0.91 13.77 2.44
N GLU A 101 2.20 13.58 2.24
CA GLU A 101 3.26 14.20 3.02
C GLU A 101 3.18 15.74 2.99
N SER A 102 2.76 16.29 1.87
CA SER A 102 2.49 17.73 1.73
C SER A 102 1.60 18.02 0.52
N LYS A 103 0.84 19.10 0.60
CA LYS A 103 0.05 19.63 -0.52
C LYS A 103 0.90 19.91 -1.77
N LYS A 104 2.15 20.35 -1.58
CA LYS A 104 3.08 20.60 -2.68
C LYS A 104 3.39 19.34 -3.48
N LEU A 105 3.66 18.22 -2.81
CA LEU A 105 3.94 16.95 -3.47
C LEU A 105 2.70 16.41 -4.16
N TRP A 106 1.56 16.42 -3.49
CA TRP A 106 0.29 16.02 -4.10
C TRP A 106 0.00 16.82 -5.37
N LYS A 107 -0.02 18.16 -5.28
CA LYS A 107 -0.35 19.04 -6.43
C LYS A 107 0.76 19.09 -7.49
N SER A 108 1.93 18.47 -7.26
CA SER A 108 2.97 18.33 -8.29
C SER A 108 2.72 17.18 -9.26
N ILE A 109 1.75 16.31 -8.99
CA ILE A 109 1.38 15.20 -9.88
C ILE A 109 0.69 15.77 -11.11
N PRO A 110 1.20 15.48 -12.33
CA PRO A 110 0.58 16.01 -13.55
C PRO A 110 -0.82 15.43 -13.75
N MET A 111 -1.81 16.28 -14.02
CA MET A 111 -3.17 15.84 -14.33
C MET A 111 -3.24 14.87 -15.52
N SER A 112 -2.32 14.98 -16.47
CA SER A 112 -2.22 14.03 -17.59
C SER A 112 -1.94 12.59 -17.13
N GLU A 113 -1.17 12.42 -16.04
CA GLU A 113 -0.91 11.08 -15.45
C GLU A 113 -2.14 10.58 -14.70
N VAL A 114 -2.79 11.45 -13.92
CA VAL A 114 -4.05 11.15 -13.23
C VAL A 114 -5.12 10.70 -14.22
N ASN A 115 -5.27 11.41 -15.32
CA ASN A 115 -6.27 11.08 -16.36
C ASN A 115 -6.02 9.71 -16.98
N VAL A 116 -4.76 9.33 -17.24
CA VAL A 116 -4.41 8.01 -17.77
C VAL A 116 -4.80 6.89 -16.79
N VAL A 117 -4.63 7.12 -15.50
CA VAL A 117 -5.02 6.13 -14.47
C VAL A 117 -6.54 6.07 -14.34
N GLN A 118 -7.21 7.21 -14.39
CA GLN A 118 -8.67 7.30 -14.37
C GLN A 118 -9.30 6.54 -15.56
N GLU A 119 -8.77 6.73 -16.77
CA GLU A 119 -9.21 5.99 -17.95
C GLU A 119 -9.09 4.47 -17.76
N LYS A 120 -7.96 4.00 -17.23
CA LYS A 120 -7.77 2.57 -16.92
C LYS A 120 -8.76 2.05 -15.88
N PHE A 121 -9.03 2.84 -14.84
CA PHE A 121 -10.01 2.52 -13.82
C PHE A 121 -11.41 2.40 -14.45
N GLU A 122 -11.82 3.35 -15.26
CA GLU A 122 -13.11 3.34 -15.92
C GLU A 122 -13.26 2.15 -16.88
N ASP A 123 -12.23 1.84 -17.67
CA ASP A 123 -12.24 0.69 -18.58
C ASP A 123 -12.33 -0.65 -17.83
N ASN A 124 -11.64 -0.77 -16.67
CA ASN A 124 -11.74 -1.94 -15.80
C ASN A 124 -13.18 -2.10 -15.28
N VAL A 125 -13.76 -1.02 -14.77
CA VAL A 125 -15.14 -1.00 -14.24
C VAL A 125 -16.17 -1.30 -15.32
N LYS A 126 -16.09 -0.62 -16.48
CA LYS A 126 -17.00 -0.86 -17.62
C LYS A 126 -16.96 -2.31 -18.07
N THR A 127 -15.77 -2.89 -18.15
CA THR A 127 -15.58 -4.30 -18.52
C THR A 127 -16.20 -5.23 -17.48
N ALA A 128 -15.94 -5.01 -16.19
CA ALA A 128 -16.42 -5.85 -15.11
C ALA A 128 -17.95 -5.83 -14.98
N LEU A 129 -18.56 -4.65 -15.20
CA LEU A 129 -20.00 -4.44 -15.07
C LEU A 129 -20.77 -4.59 -16.41
N LYS A 130 -20.07 -4.72 -17.53
CA LYS A 130 -20.64 -4.75 -18.89
C LYS A 130 -21.48 -3.50 -19.20
N LEU A 131 -20.92 -2.33 -18.83
CA LEU A 131 -21.53 -1.03 -19.06
C LEU A 131 -20.76 -0.24 -20.12
N GLU A 132 -21.43 0.69 -20.78
CA GLU A 132 -20.83 1.62 -21.74
C GLU A 132 -20.13 2.81 -21.05
N GLU A 133 -20.64 3.19 -19.86
CA GLU A 133 -20.16 4.35 -19.10
C GLU A 133 -19.76 3.95 -17.68
N ASN A 134 -18.87 4.76 -17.07
CA ASN A 134 -18.52 4.63 -15.66
C ASN A 134 -19.74 5.00 -14.78
N PRO A 135 -20.22 4.08 -13.93
CA PRO A 135 -21.38 4.36 -13.08
C PRO A 135 -21.05 5.15 -11.81
N PHE A 136 -19.77 5.43 -11.55
CA PHE A 136 -19.32 6.07 -10.31
C PHE A 136 -19.14 7.56 -10.51
N GLU A 137 -20.12 8.33 -10.06
CA GLU A 137 -20.10 9.78 -10.12
C GLU A 137 -19.26 10.34 -8.95
N LEU A 138 -18.34 11.25 -9.27
CA LEU A 138 -17.63 12.03 -8.25
C LEU A 138 -18.59 13.09 -7.68
N ILE A 139 -18.95 12.94 -6.41
CA ILE A 139 -19.90 13.82 -5.72
C ILE A 139 -19.17 15.00 -5.05
N TYR A 140 -17.96 14.72 -4.56
CA TYR A 140 -17.18 15.71 -3.81
C TYR A 140 -15.69 15.41 -3.94
N GLU A 141 -14.91 16.47 -4.06
CA GLU A 141 -13.45 16.48 -3.92
C GLU A 141 -13.06 17.64 -3.02
N GLY A 142 -12.18 17.40 -2.06
CA GLY A 142 -11.73 18.41 -1.12
C GLY A 142 -10.43 18.05 -0.44
N GLU A 143 -10.00 18.89 0.46
CA GLU A 143 -8.82 18.68 1.28
C GLU A 143 -9.16 18.86 2.77
N LEU A 144 -8.52 18.07 3.61
CA LEU A 144 -8.65 18.12 5.05
C LEU A 144 -7.27 18.33 5.67
N ASP A 145 -7.20 19.25 6.60
CA ASP A 145 -6.02 19.47 7.44
C ASP A 145 -6.18 18.68 8.75
N LYS A 146 -5.12 17.99 9.14
CA LYS A 146 -5.12 17.27 10.41
C LYS A 146 -5.14 18.24 11.57
N GLN A 147 -6.14 18.11 12.46
CA GLN A 147 -6.29 18.93 13.66
C GLN A 147 -5.82 18.11 14.88
N GLY A 148 -4.70 18.48 15.47
CA GLY A 148 -4.17 17.92 16.72
C GLY A 148 -3.44 16.60 16.59
#